data_3abc40e223355292cea117742513cb0c
#
_entry.id   3abc40e223355292cea117742513cb0c
#
_cell.length_a   1.000
_cell.length_b   1.000
_cell.length_c   1.000
_cell.angle_alpha   90.00
_cell.angle_beta   90.00
_cell.angle_gamma   90.00
#
_symmetry.space_group_name_H-M   'P 1'
#
loop_
_entity.id
_entity.type
_entity.pdbx_description
1 polymer ?
#
loop_
_entity_poly.entity_id
_entity_poly.type
_entity_poly.pdbx_seq_one_letter_code
_entity_poly.pdbx_strand_id
1 'polypeptide(L)'
;MKVAHHVNRDFKLLKKMLLYTKGKNVTLRLIANNLCLHMCPYSIMHGTVQGHFSCSDSCSRGDIDYCLMKCLSTKIEDMSNLISSDWIRPEDLCYYEKLCEETDNFNLSIKLVERTKSTKFLTRVVEAYARRQYKG
;
A
#
# COMPACT_ATOMS: atom_id res chain seq x y z
N MET A 1 5.10 -12.24 -5.44
CA MET A 1 5.95 -11.04 -5.72
C MET A 1 5.25 -9.81 -5.12
N LYS A 2 5.98 -8.97 -4.37
CA LYS A 2 5.44 -7.71 -3.85
C LYS A 2 5.50 -6.65 -4.94
N VAL A 3 4.38 -6.00 -5.22
CA VAL A 3 4.28 -4.88 -6.15
C VAL A 3 4.52 -3.57 -5.39
N ALA A 4 5.17 -2.61 -6.03
CA ALA A 4 5.39 -1.29 -5.44
C ALA A 4 4.04 -0.55 -5.29
N HIS A 5 3.87 0.19 -4.19
CA HIS A 5 2.58 0.81 -3.83
C HIS A 5 2.07 1.82 -4.87
N HIS A 6 2.96 2.53 -5.56
CA HIS A 6 2.57 3.48 -6.61
C HIS A 6 1.92 2.81 -7.84
N VAL A 7 2.05 1.48 -7.97
CA VAL A 7 1.38 0.71 -9.03
C VAL A 7 -0.06 0.35 -8.66
N ASN A 8 -0.45 0.51 -7.39
CA ASN A 8 -1.76 0.09 -6.91
C ASN A 8 -2.94 0.57 -7.77
N ARG A 9 -2.84 1.76 -8.35
CA ARG A 9 -3.89 2.38 -9.18
C ARG A 9 -3.62 2.32 -10.68
N ASP A 10 -2.48 1.79 -11.10
CA ASP A 10 -2.18 1.59 -12.51
C ASP A 10 -2.75 0.25 -13.02
N PHE A 11 -4.06 0.24 -13.27
CA PHE A 11 -4.78 -0.95 -13.76
C PHE A 11 -4.23 -1.45 -15.10
N LYS A 12 -3.70 -0.56 -15.94
CA LYS A 12 -3.10 -0.94 -17.21
C LYS A 12 -1.83 -1.76 -17.02
N LEU A 13 -0.98 -1.32 -16.08
CA LEU A 13 0.23 -2.06 -15.73
C LEU A 13 -0.09 -3.34 -14.98
N LEU A 14 -1.00 -3.30 -14.01
CA LEU A 14 -1.46 -4.48 -13.27
C LEU A 14 -2.02 -5.56 -14.20
N LYS A 15 -2.82 -5.17 -15.20
CA LYS A 15 -3.33 -6.10 -16.23
C LYS A 15 -2.20 -6.79 -16.98
N LYS A 16 -1.21 -6.03 -17.43
CA LYS A 16 -0.02 -6.60 -18.11
C LYS A 16 0.75 -7.56 -17.19
N MET A 17 0.91 -7.21 -15.92
CA MET A 17 1.60 -8.06 -14.94
C MET A 17 0.83 -9.36 -14.70
N LEU A 18 -0.49 -9.32 -14.57
CA LEU A 18 -1.34 -10.49 -14.41
C LEU A 18 -1.28 -11.39 -15.64
N LEU A 19 -1.38 -10.83 -16.84
CA LEU A 19 -1.24 -11.60 -18.09
C LEU A 19 0.15 -12.24 -18.20
N TYR A 20 1.21 -11.53 -17.85
CA TYR A 20 2.58 -12.07 -17.87
C TYR A 20 2.80 -13.19 -16.85
N THR A 21 2.15 -13.13 -15.69
CA THR A 21 2.28 -14.14 -14.62
C THR A 21 1.28 -15.29 -14.74
N LYS A 22 0.36 -15.25 -15.71
CA LYS A 22 -0.62 -16.30 -15.96
C LYS A 22 0.11 -17.64 -16.24
N GLY A 23 -0.34 -18.70 -15.59
CA GLY A 23 0.27 -20.02 -15.69
C GLY A 23 1.61 -20.18 -14.96
N LYS A 24 2.12 -19.13 -14.30
CA LYS A 24 3.32 -19.18 -13.48
C LYS A 24 2.97 -19.27 -12.00
N ASN A 25 3.79 -19.93 -11.20
CA ASN A 25 3.62 -19.98 -9.74
C ASN A 25 4.05 -18.66 -9.08
N VAL A 26 3.41 -17.55 -9.47
CA VAL A 26 3.71 -16.20 -8.98
C VAL A 26 2.42 -15.51 -8.56
N THR A 27 2.32 -15.16 -7.29
CA THR A 27 1.25 -14.29 -6.78
C THR A 27 1.72 -12.85 -6.72
N LEU A 28 0.99 -11.93 -7.34
CA LEU A 28 1.16 -10.49 -7.18
C LEU A 28 0.57 -10.07 -5.84
N ARG A 29 1.31 -9.28 -5.05
CA ARG A 29 0.85 -8.80 -3.75
C ARG A 29 0.89 -7.29 -3.67
N LEU A 30 -0.28 -6.67 -3.54
CA LEU A 30 -0.45 -5.23 -3.39
C LEU A 30 -0.49 -4.87 -1.90
N ILE A 31 0.03 -3.69 -1.54
CA ILE A 31 -0.14 -3.14 -0.19
C ILE A 31 -1.37 -2.24 -0.19
N ALA A 32 -2.44 -2.65 0.48
CA ALA A 32 -3.73 -1.97 0.37
C ALA A 32 -3.83 -0.72 1.26
N ASN A 33 -3.41 -0.77 2.50
CA ASN A 33 -3.62 0.31 3.49
C ASN A 33 -2.39 1.21 3.70
N ASN A 34 -1.55 1.38 2.69
CA ASN A 34 -0.41 2.29 2.76
C ASN A 34 -0.81 3.68 2.26
N LEU A 35 -0.82 4.67 3.14
CA LEU A 35 -1.17 6.06 2.85
C LEU A 35 0.02 6.88 2.30
N CYS A 36 0.90 6.27 1.52
CA CYS A 36 1.94 7.03 0.82
C CYS A 36 1.32 7.97 -0.20
N LEU A 37 1.83 9.21 -0.24
CA LEU A 37 1.45 10.17 -1.27
C LEU A 37 1.74 9.60 -2.65
N HIS A 38 0.82 9.80 -3.58
CA HIS A 38 1.02 9.37 -4.97
C HIS A 38 2.23 10.11 -5.58
N MET A 39 3.08 9.35 -6.26
CA MET A 39 4.31 9.89 -6.88
C MET A 39 5.20 10.68 -5.91
N CYS A 40 5.24 10.29 -4.64
CA CYS A 40 6.03 10.97 -3.61
C CYS A 40 7.51 11.09 -4.00
N PRO A 41 8.09 12.30 -4.12
CA PRO A 41 9.48 12.48 -4.52
C PRO A 41 10.47 11.95 -3.47
N TYR A 42 10.03 11.81 -2.23
CA TYR A 42 10.84 11.31 -1.10
C TYR A 42 10.75 9.80 -0.90
N SER A 43 9.97 9.08 -1.71
CA SER A 43 9.66 7.65 -1.47
C SER A 43 10.92 6.77 -1.43
N ILE A 44 11.90 7.03 -2.29
CA ILE A 44 13.17 6.30 -2.36
C ILE A 44 14.01 6.59 -1.11
N MET A 45 14.18 7.87 -0.78
CA MET A 45 14.98 8.30 0.39
C MET A 45 14.35 7.77 1.69
N HIS A 46 13.04 7.91 1.85
CA HIS A 46 12.32 7.37 3.00
C HIS A 46 12.49 5.85 3.13
N GLY A 47 12.35 5.11 2.03
CA GLY A 47 12.56 3.66 2.01
C GLY A 47 14.00 3.27 2.37
N THR A 48 14.99 4.02 1.91
CA THR A 48 16.41 3.79 2.22
C THR A 48 16.71 4.05 3.70
N VAL A 49 16.25 5.17 4.24
CA VAL A 49 16.42 5.54 5.65
C VAL A 49 15.74 4.50 6.56
N GLN A 50 14.51 4.12 6.27
CA GLN A 50 13.79 3.07 7.02
C GLN A 50 14.49 1.71 6.94
N GLY A 51 15.04 1.36 5.78
CA GLY A 51 15.84 0.13 5.60
C GLY A 51 17.11 0.17 6.43
N HIS A 52 17.83 1.29 6.43
CA HIS A 52 19.04 1.49 7.25
C HIS A 52 18.75 1.31 8.75
N PHE A 53 17.73 1.99 9.27
CA PHE A 53 17.34 1.86 10.67
C PHE A 53 16.86 0.46 11.06
N SER A 54 16.36 -0.31 10.10
CA SER A 54 15.95 -1.70 10.35
C SER A 54 17.12 -2.67 10.46
N CYS A 55 18.29 -2.29 9.93
CA CYS A 55 19.48 -3.15 9.85
C CYS A 55 20.61 -2.75 10.80
N SER A 56 20.56 -1.56 11.41
CA SER A 56 21.62 -1.07 12.29
C SER A 56 21.25 -1.25 13.76
N ASP A 57 22.15 -1.88 14.53
CA ASP A 57 22.03 -2.02 15.99
C ASP A 57 22.24 -0.69 16.73
N SER A 58 22.79 0.32 16.04
CA SER A 58 23.16 1.63 16.60
C SER A 58 22.09 2.70 16.36
N CYS A 59 20.82 2.32 16.31
CA CYS A 59 19.74 3.26 16.07
C CYS A 59 19.55 4.22 17.25
N SER A 60 20.16 5.41 17.16
CA SER A 60 19.73 6.54 17.97
C SER A 60 18.34 6.95 17.52
N ARG A 61 17.32 6.61 18.30
CA ARG A 61 15.89 6.93 18.04
C ARG A 61 15.57 8.43 18.03
N GLY A 62 16.58 9.29 17.88
CA GLY A 62 16.44 10.73 17.97
C GLY A 62 16.31 11.47 16.64
N ASP A 63 16.57 10.80 15.54
CA ASP A 63 16.48 11.46 14.22
C ASP A 63 15.02 11.51 13.76
N ILE A 64 14.45 12.71 13.77
CA ILE A 64 13.15 12.97 13.19
C ILE A 64 13.26 12.75 11.68
N ASP A 65 12.54 11.77 11.16
CA ASP A 65 12.45 11.53 9.73
C ASP A 65 11.82 12.76 9.04
N TYR A 66 12.67 13.59 8.44
CA TYR A 66 12.24 14.78 7.69
C TYR A 66 11.18 14.44 6.65
N CYS A 67 11.32 13.29 5.97
CA CYS A 67 10.36 12.84 4.96
C CYS A 67 8.98 12.56 5.58
N LEU A 68 8.94 12.00 6.80
CA LEU A 68 7.70 11.77 7.52
C LEU A 68 7.03 13.08 7.90
N MET A 69 7.79 14.03 8.44
CA MET A 69 7.26 15.36 8.79
C MET A 69 6.72 16.10 7.57
N LYS A 70 7.46 16.09 6.47
CA LYS A 70 7.00 16.72 5.21
C LYS A 70 5.76 16.04 4.64
N CYS A 71 5.69 14.71 4.68
CA CYS A 71 4.53 13.95 4.26
C CYS A 71 3.29 14.28 5.11
N LEU A 72 3.45 14.38 6.44
CA LEU A 72 2.36 14.75 7.35
C LEU A 72 1.88 16.18 7.10
N SER A 73 2.80 17.15 7.01
CA SER A 73 2.49 18.55 6.69
C SER A 73 1.67 18.67 5.40
N THR A 74 2.15 18.04 4.32
CA THR A 74 1.45 18.04 3.01
C THR A 74 0.01 17.47 3.12
N LYS A 75 -0.20 16.44 3.92
CA LYS A 75 -1.53 15.84 4.13
C LYS A 75 -2.44 16.72 4.97
N ILE A 76 -1.88 17.47 5.92
CA ILE A 76 -2.65 18.39 6.79
C ILE A 76 -3.00 19.66 6.02
N GLU A 77 -2.07 20.18 5.23
CA GLU A 77 -2.27 21.38 4.42
C GLU A 77 -3.36 21.19 3.36
N ASP A 78 -3.44 19.99 2.78
CA ASP A 78 -4.49 19.63 1.82
C ASP A 78 -4.93 18.18 2.01
N MET A 79 -6.10 17.99 2.61
CA MET A 79 -6.70 16.68 2.86
C MET A 79 -7.02 15.88 1.58
N SER A 80 -7.08 16.53 0.41
CA SER A 80 -7.26 15.82 -0.86
C SER A 80 -6.10 14.86 -1.16
N ASN A 81 -4.92 15.13 -0.62
CA ASN A 81 -3.76 14.27 -0.69
C ASN A 81 -3.97 12.89 -0.03
N LEU A 82 -4.89 12.78 0.94
CA LEU A 82 -5.27 11.48 1.51
C LEU A 82 -6.07 10.65 0.50
N ILE A 83 -6.96 11.30 -0.24
CA ILE A 83 -7.79 10.62 -1.25
C ILE A 83 -6.94 10.18 -2.43
N SER A 84 -5.99 11.01 -2.84
CA SER A 84 -5.07 10.72 -3.96
C SER A 84 -3.91 9.77 -3.59
N SER A 85 -3.73 9.43 -2.31
CA SER A 85 -2.68 8.52 -1.84
C SER A 85 -2.79 7.11 -2.44
N ASP A 86 -1.70 6.35 -2.41
CA ASP A 86 -1.58 5.03 -3.07
C ASP A 86 -2.32 3.88 -2.36
N TRP A 87 -3.24 4.17 -1.47
CA TRP A 87 -4.03 3.15 -0.79
C TRP A 87 -5.21 2.64 -1.64
N ILE A 88 -5.65 1.45 -1.34
CA ILE A 88 -6.81 0.80 -1.96
C ILE A 88 -7.91 0.79 -0.91
N ARG A 89 -9.04 1.42 -1.17
CA ARG A 89 -10.19 1.35 -0.25
C ARG A 89 -10.77 -0.07 -0.24
N PRO A 90 -11.35 -0.52 0.89
CA PRO A 90 -12.06 -1.80 0.93
C PRO A 90 -13.14 -1.93 -0.16
N GLU A 91 -13.86 -0.83 -0.44
CA GLU A 91 -14.94 -0.76 -1.43
C GLU A 91 -14.43 -0.90 -2.88
N ASP A 92 -13.16 -0.55 -3.12
CA ASP A 92 -12.57 -0.58 -4.45
C ASP A 92 -12.04 -1.98 -4.85
N LEU A 93 -12.09 -2.96 -3.96
CA LEU A 93 -11.59 -4.32 -4.24
C LEU A 93 -12.31 -4.98 -5.42
N CYS A 94 -13.56 -4.62 -5.67
CA CYS A 94 -14.31 -5.14 -6.81
C CYS A 94 -13.65 -4.83 -8.17
N TYR A 95 -12.90 -3.72 -8.29
CA TYR A 95 -12.19 -3.40 -9.53
C TYR A 95 -10.99 -4.34 -9.76
N TYR A 96 -10.33 -4.76 -8.69
CA TYR A 96 -9.21 -5.72 -8.76
C TYR A 96 -9.71 -7.14 -9.06
N GLU A 97 -10.89 -7.51 -8.54
CA GLU A 97 -11.54 -8.77 -8.86
C GLU A 97 -11.92 -8.85 -10.34
N LYS A 98 -12.54 -7.79 -10.87
CA LYS A 98 -12.82 -7.69 -12.31
C LYS A 98 -11.55 -7.81 -13.16
N LEU A 99 -10.45 -7.22 -12.69
CA LEU A 99 -9.18 -7.32 -13.39
C LEU A 99 -8.65 -8.77 -13.41
N CYS A 100 -8.85 -9.52 -12.33
CA CYS A 100 -8.52 -10.94 -12.26
C CYS A 100 -9.40 -11.75 -13.22
N GLU A 101 -10.70 -11.48 -13.27
CA GLU A 101 -11.66 -12.11 -14.21
C GLU A 101 -11.26 -11.84 -15.66
N GLU A 102 -10.98 -10.57 -16.02
CA GLU A 102 -10.57 -10.18 -17.38
C GLU A 102 -9.26 -10.85 -17.84
N THR A 103 -8.36 -11.16 -16.93
CA THR A 103 -7.07 -11.77 -17.23
C THR A 103 -7.10 -13.29 -17.05
N ASP A 104 -8.19 -13.81 -16.52
CA ASP A 104 -8.31 -15.22 -16.09
C ASP A 104 -7.09 -15.64 -15.26
N ASN A 105 -6.71 -14.77 -14.31
CA ASN A 105 -5.60 -14.98 -13.39
C ASN A 105 -5.91 -14.42 -12.01
N PHE A 106 -6.23 -15.30 -11.06
CA PHE A 106 -6.61 -14.95 -9.69
C PHE A 106 -5.42 -14.91 -8.71
N ASN A 107 -4.18 -14.92 -9.22
CA ASN A 107 -2.97 -14.83 -8.42
C ASN A 107 -2.66 -13.38 -7.99
N LEU A 108 -3.67 -12.68 -7.49
CA LEU A 108 -3.58 -11.36 -6.91
C LEU A 108 -3.98 -11.42 -5.43
N SER A 109 -3.19 -10.83 -4.56
CA SER A 109 -3.48 -10.76 -3.12
C SER A 109 -3.21 -9.36 -2.58
N ILE A 110 -3.91 -8.98 -1.53
CA ILE A 110 -3.65 -7.76 -0.79
C ILE A 110 -2.89 -8.05 0.49
N LYS A 111 -2.04 -7.13 0.89
CA LYS A 111 -1.31 -7.14 2.16
C LYS A 111 -1.73 -5.91 2.96
N LEU A 112 -2.14 -6.14 4.20
CA LEU A 112 -2.35 -5.09 5.18
C LEU A 112 -1.06 -4.86 5.97
N VAL A 113 -0.73 -3.60 6.20
CA VAL A 113 0.46 -3.15 6.96
C VAL A 113 0.02 -2.45 8.25
N GLU A 114 0.92 -1.73 8.93
CA GLU A 114 0.66 -1.05 10.21
C GLU A 114 0.58 -2.00 11.43
N ARG A 115 1.44 -3.03 11.46
CA ARG A 115 1.47 -4.07 12.51
C ARG A 115 1.76 -3.54 13.92
N THR A 116 2.26 -2.32 14.04
CA THR A 116 2.58 -1.65 15.33
C THR A 116 1.38 -0.97 15.98
N LYS A 117 0.25 -0.92 15.29
CA LYS A 117 -0.99 -0.33 15.81
C LYS A 117 -1.69 -1.26 16.80
N SER A 118 -2.62 -0.71 17.57
CA SER A 118 -3.40 -1.49 18.55
C SER A 118 -4.19 -2.62 17.88
N THR A 119 -4.41 -3.71 18.61
CA THR A 119 -5.23 -4.85 18.13
C THR A 119 -6.60 -4.39 17.69
N LYS A 120 -7.24 -3.47 18.43
CA LYS A 120 -8.54 -2.90 18.08
C LYS A 120 -8.53 -2.23 16.71
N PHE A 121 -7.48 -1.46 16.40
CA PHE A 121 -7.31 -0.84 15.08
C PHE A 121 -7.12 -1.90 13.99
N LEU A 122 -6.22 -2.86 14.23
CA LEU A 122 -5.94 -3.92 13.25
C LEU A 122 -7.18 -4.76 12.94
N THR A 123 -7.96 -5.14 13.96
CA THR A 123 -9.20 -5.89 13.78
C THR A 123 -10.19 -5.11 12.91
N ARG A 124 -10.38 -3.81 13.17
CA ARG A 124 -11.28 -2.96 12.36
C ARG A 124 -10.81 -2.88 10.90
N VAL A 125 -9.52 -2.72 10.68
CA VAL A 125 -8.96 -2.68 9.32
C VAL A 125 -9.18 -4.01 8.60
N VAL A 126 -8.83 -5.14 9.23
CA VAL A 126 -9.03 -6.47 8.65
C VAL A 126 -10.51 -6.72 8.34
N GLU A 127 -11.40 -6.37 9.26
CA GLU A 127 -12.84 -6.52 9.09
C GLU A 127 -13.38 -5.69 7.94
N ALA A 128 -12.93 -4.43 7.79
CA ALA A 128 -13.31 -3.57 6.67
C ALA A 128 -12.92 -4.19 5.31
N TYR A 129 -11.69 -4.70 5.19
CA TYR A 129 -11.24 -5.34 3.95
C TYR A 129 -11.93 -6.69 3.71
N ALA A 130 -12.21 -7.48 4.75
CA ALA A 130 -12.93 -8.73 4.62
C ALA A 130 -14.39 -8.52 4.17
N ARG A 131 -15.03 -7.46 4.68
CA ARG A 131 -16.40 -7.09 4.31
C ARG A 131 -16.48 -6.23 3.04
N ARG A 132 -15.34 -5.78 2.50
CA ARG A 132 -15.25 -4.82 1.38
C ARG A 132 -16.01 -3.52 1.65
N GLN A 133 -16.10 -3.13 2.89
CA GLN A 133 -16.81 -1.94 3.33
C GLN A 133 -16.28 -1.48 4.70
N TYR A 134 -16.02 -0.19 4.81
CA TYR A 134 -15.76 0.42 6.11
C TYR A 134 -17.08 0.91 6.72
N LYS A 135 -17.39 0.38 7.90
CA LYS A 135 -18.48 0.90 8.74
C LYS A 135 -17.83 1.67 9.88
N GLY A 136 -17.92 3.00 9.83
CA GLY A 136 -17.41 3.92 10.83
C GLY A 136 -17.92 3.66 12.25
#